data_7c9447c908ac57e920c63973982e02f3
#
_entry.id   7c9447c908ac57e920c63973982e02f3
#
_cell.length_a   1.000
_cell.length_b   1.000
_cell.length_c   1.000
_cell.angle_alpha   90.00
_cell.angle_beta   90.00
_cell.angle_gamma   90.00
#
_symmetry.space_group_name_H-M   'P 1'
#
loop_
_entity.id
_entity.type
_entity.pdbx_description
1 polymer ?
#
loop_
_entity_poly.entity_id
_entity_poly.type
_entity_poly.pdbx_seq_one_letter_code
_entity_poly.pdbx_strand_id
1 'polypeptide(L)'
;MSRPWDDWDHILKIDPDKELVDGETFEDVAACGTDAIEVGGTTGVTDEKMHRVVEACAEYDVPVYIEPSNLTNVVHRDGVDGYLVPTVLNAGDPAWITGIHKEWVRLDDDIDWSRTFTEGYIVLNPDSAVAVYTEANCDLGTEGVAAYAEVGERMLGQEIVYIECSGTFGDPEVVAAAADALEDATLFYGGGIHDYDSANTMAQHADTVIVGDLVHDEGVDAVAETVAGAKDAKAATPTDD
;
A
#
# COMPACT_ATOMS: atom_id res chain seq x y z
N MET A 1 7.46 16.16 -12.88
CA MET A 1 6.66 15.18 -13.65
C MET A 1 5.57 14.73 -12.72
N SER A 2 4.35 14.50 -13.19
CA SER A 2 3.29 13.89 -12.39
C SER A 2 3.73 12.48 -11.98
N ARG A 3 3.53 12.12 -10.72
CA ARG A 3 3.79 10.76 -10.21
C ARG A 3 2.59 9.88 -10.58
N PRO A 4 2.74 8.58 -10.76
CA PRO A 4 1.63 7.72 -11.14
C PRO A 4 0.44 7.77 -10.17
N TRP A 5 0.71 7.96 -8.88
CA TRP A 5 -0.28 7.96 -7.80
C TRP A 5 -0.84 9.33 -7.41
N ASP A 6 -0.48 10.42 -8.12
CA ASP A 6 -0.97 11.76 -7.80
C ASP A 6 -2.51 11.90 -7.89
N ASP A 7 -3.16 11.01 -8.65
CA ASP A 7 -4.61 11.01 -8.87
C ASP A 7 -5.31 9.76 -8.27
N TRP A 8 -4.63 8.99 -7.39
CA TRP A 8 -5.24 7.80 -6.79
C TRP A 8 -5.89 8.11 -5.45
N ASP A 9 -7.17 7.82 -5.34
CA ASP A 9 -7.93 7.87 -4.08
C ASP A 9 -7.95 6.51 -3.39
N HIS A 10 -7.88 5.41 -4.17
CA HIS A 10 -8.07 4.05 -3.69
C HIS A 10 -7.17 3.05 -4.43
N ILE A 11 -6.47 2.21 -3.67
CA ILE A 11 -5.73 1.05 -4.16
C ILE A 11 -6.38 -0.22 -3.62
N LEU A 12 -6.61 -1.20 -4.50
CA LEU A 12 -6.98 -2.54 -4.09
C LEU A 12 -5.75 -3.44 -4.03
N LYS A 13 -5.43 -3.92 -2.83
CA LYS A 13 -4.33 -4.86 -2.60
C LYS A 13 -4.84 -6.29 -2.68
N ILE A 14 -4.22 -7.09 -3.53
CA ILE A 14 -4.53 -8.51 -3.70
C ILE A 14 -3.39 -9.36 -3.14
N ASP A 15 -3.70 -10.18 -2.14
CA ASP A 15 -2.76 -11.16 -1.61
C ASP A 15 -2.73 -12.41 -2.52
N PRO A 16 -1.59 -12.70 -3.20
CA PRO A 16 -1.51 -13.82 -4.12
C PRO A 16 -1.60 -15.20 -3.45
N ASP A 17 -1.50 -15.27 -2.11
CA ASP A 17 -1.71 -16.49 -1.33
C ASP A 17 -3.20 -16.79 -1.05
N LYS A 18 -4.07 -15.80 -1.25
CA LYS A 18 -5.51 -15.92 -1.04
C LYS A 18 -6.26 -16.11 -2.36
N GLU A 19 -7.46 -16.69 -2.27
CA GLU A 19 -8.39 -16.79 -3.40
C GLU A 19 -9.42 -15.65 -3.31
N LEU A 20 -10.01 -15.29 -4.46
CA LEU A 20 -11.18 -14.40 -4.47
C LEU A 20 -12.40 -15.14 -3.90
N VAL A 21 -13.43 -14.41 -3.50
CA VAL A 21 -14.71 -14.99 -3.08
C VAL A 21 -15.30 -15.86 -4.19
N ASP A 22 -15.95 -16.96 -3.84
CA ASP A 22 -16.51 -17.93 -4.78
C ASP A 22 -17.42 -17.28 -5.83
N GLY A 23 -17.04 -17.44 -7.10
CA GLY A 23 -17.77 -16.94 -8.26
C GLY A 23 -17.31 -15.58 -8.78
N GLU A 24 -16.42 -14.89 -8.10
CA GLU A 24 -15.81 -13.64 -8.54
C GLU A 24 -14.60 -13.88 -9.45
N THR A 25 -14.32 -12.90 -10.30
CA THR A 25 -13.25 -12.94 -11.30
C THR A 25 -12.37 -11.69 -11.21
N PHE A 26 -11.19 -11.73 -11.83
CA PHE A 26 -10.34 -10.55 -11.96
C PHE A 26 -10.94 -9.47 -12.87
N GLU A 27 -11.93 -9.81 -13.73
CA GLU A 27 -12.74 -8.84 -14.45
C GLU A 27 -13.60 -8.01 -13.48
N ASP A 28 -14.23 -8.67 -12.52
CA ASP A 28 -15.03 -8.00 -11.49
C ASP A 28 -14.15 -7.10 -10.61
N VAL A 29 -12.95 -7.59 -10.24
CA VAL A 29 -11.94 -6.82 -9.52
C VAL A 29 -11.55 -5.56 -10.28
N ALA A 30 -11.23 -5.66 -11.56
CA ALA A 30 -10.86 -4.50 -12.38
C ALA A 30 -12.03 -3.52 -12.58
N ALA A 31 -13.27 -4.01 -12.53
CA ALA A 31 -14.49 -3.21 -12.71
C ALA A 31 -14.97 -2.53 -11.42
N CYS A 32 -14.39 -2.83 -10.24
CA CYS A 32 -14.85 -2.26 -8.95
C CYS A 32 -14.60 -0.76 -8.78
N GLY A 33 -13.79 -0.16 -9.67
CA GLY A 33 -13.55 1.29 -9.73
C GLY A 33 -12.34 1.76 -8.92
N THR A 34 -11.50 0.83 -8.43
CA THR A 34 -10.19 1.16 -7.83
C THR A 34 -9.28 1.85 -8.86
N ASP A 35 -8.38 2.72 -8.38
CA ASP A 35 -7.48 3.49 -9.27
C ASP A 35 -6.22 2.70 -9.63
N ALA A 36 -5.81 1.75 -8.78
CA ALA A 36 -4.73 0.81 -9.05
C ALA A 36 -4.95 -0.51 -8.30
N ILE A 37 -4.29 -1.56 -8.79
CA ILE A 37 -4.18 -2.85 -8.12
C ILE A 37 -2.75 -3.03 -7.63
N GLU A 38 -2.58 -3.33 -6.36
CA GLU A 38 -1.32 -3.70 -5.75
C GLU A 38 -1.31 -5.20 -5.47
N VAL A 39 -0.34 -5.92 -6.03
CA VAL A 39 -0.18 -7.35 -5.80
C VAL A 39 0.93 -7.57 -4.79
N GLY A 40 0.57 -8.03 -3.60
CA GLY A 40 1.51 -8.23 -2.51
C GLY A 40 0.87 -8.92 -1.31
N GLY A 41 1.71 -9.51 -0.47
CA GLY A 41 1.28 -10.18 0.77
C GLY A 41 2.50 -10.48 1.63
N THR A 42 2.30 -10.71 2.93
CA THR A 42 3.40 -10.90 3.89
C THR A 42 3.87 -12.35 3.98
N THR A 43 2.98 -13.33 3.82
CA THR A 43 3.27 -14.75 4.04
C THR A 43 2.73 -15.61 2.90
N GLY A 44 3.38 -16.77 2.66
CA GLY A 44 2.91 -17.74 1.67
C GLY A 44 3.07 -17.32 0.21
N VAL A 45 3.61 -16.14 -0.07
CA VAL A 45 3.83 -15.60 -1.41
C VAL A 45 4.95 -16.36 -2.10
N THR A 46 4.67 -16.82 -3.33
CA THR A 46 5.65 -17.48 -4.21
C THR A 46 5.62 -16.84 -5.59
N ASP A 47 6.70 -16.98 -6.36
CA ASP A 47 6.79 -16.47 -7.72
C ASP A 47 5.62 -16.97 -8.60
N GLU A 48 5.22 -18.24 -8.45
CA GLU A 48 4.10 -18.83 -9.22
C GLU A 48 2.77 -18.12 -8.89
N LYS A 49 2.50 -17.86 -7.60
CA LYS A 49 1.29 -17.17 -7.17
C LYS A 49 1.28 -15.72 -7.63
N MET A 50 2.41 -15.00 -7.48
CA MET A 50 2.59 -13.66 -8.01
C MET A 50 2.31 -13.62 -9.50
N HIS A 51 2.90 -14.54 -10.26
CA HIS A 51 2.72 -14.65 -11.70
C HIS A 51 1.26 -14.82 -12.08
N ARG A 52 0.54 -15.73 -11.43
CA ARG A 52 -0.88 -16.00 -11.67
C ARG A 52 -1.73 -14.73 -11.50
N VAL A 53 -1.55 -14.03 -10.40
CA VAL A 53 -2.38 -12.85 -10.08
C VAL A 53 -2.04 -11.67 -11.00
N VAL A 54 -0.75 -11.39 -11.20
CA VAL A 54 -0.30 -10.30 -12.08
C VAL A 54 -0.78 -10.53 -13.52
N GLU A 55 -0.64 -11.76 -14.08
CA GLU A 55 -1.14 -12.08 -15.42
C GLU A 55 -2.65 -11.85 -15.54
N ALA A 56 -3.41 -12.27 -14.53
CA ALA A 56 -4.85 -12.11 -14.53
C ALA A 56 -5.28 -10.64 -14.42
N CYS A 57 -4.60 -9.83 -13.62
CA CYS A 57 -4.89 -8.40 -13.50
C CYS A 57 -4.47 -7.60 -14.74
N ALA A 58 -3.33 -7.95 -15.34
CA ALA A 58 -2.77 -7.25 -16.51
C ALA A 58 -3.60 -7.39 -17.80
N GLU A 59 -4.65 -8.21 -17.80
CA GLU A 59 -5.61 -8.30 -18.93
C GLU A 59 -6.56 -7.11 -19.00
N TYR A 60 -6.63 -6.26 -17.95
CA TYR A 60 -7.58 -5.17 -17.80
C TYR A 60 -6.89 -3.81 -17.76
N ASP A 61 -7.65 -2.75 -18.02
CA ASP A 61 -7.16 -1.36 -18.09
C ASP A 61 -7.15 -0.69 -16.69
N VAL A 62 -6.48 -1.35 -15.73
CA VAL A 62 -6.22 -0.83 -14.38
C VAL A 62 -4.73 -0.99 -14.11
N PRO A 63 -4.01 0.04 -13.65
CA PRO A 63 -2.59 -0.06 -13.34
C PRO A 63 -2.30 -1.15 -12.31
N VAL A 64 -1.26 -1.98 -12.58
CA VAL A 64 -0.84 -3.09 -11.71
C VAL A 64 0.54 -2.82 -11.14
N TYR A 65 0.63 -2.75 -9.82
CA TYR A 65 1.87 -2.58 -9.09
C TYR A 65 2.19 -3.83 -8.25
N ILE A 66 3.46 -4.10 -8.08
CA ILE A 66 3.91 -5.16 -7.17
C ILE A 66 4.49 -4.53 -5.91
N GLU A 67 3.98 -4.97 -4.74
CA GLU A 67 4.65 -4.76 -3.48
C GLU A 67 5.40 -6.05 -3.10
N PRO A 68 6.73 -6.07 -3.21
CA PRO A 68 7.49 -7.29 -2.97
C PRO A 68 7.55 -7.61 -1.48
N SER A 69 7.06 -8.79 -1.09
CA SER A 69 7.15 -9.31 0.28
C SER A 69 8.57 -9.76 0.65
N ASN A 70 9.37 -10.08 -0.34
CA ASN A 70 10.78 -10.39 -0.21
C ASN A 70 11.52 -9.84 -1.42
N LEU A 71 12.44 -8.94 -1.18
CA LEU A 71 13.19 -8.25 -2.25
C LEU A 71 14.16 -9.16 -3.02
N THR A 72 14.37 -10.39 -2.59
CA THR A 72 15.11 -11.39 -3.36
C THR A 72 14.24 -12.13 -4.37
N ASN A 73 12.91 -11.96 -4.30
CA ASN A 73 11.93 -12.63 -5.15
C ASN A 73 11.06 -11.60 -5.91
N VAL A 74 11.63 -10.49 -6.32
CA VAL A 74 10.95 -9.52 -7.17
C VAL A 74 10.72 -10.13 -8.55
N VAL A 75 9.47 -10.10 -8.99
CA VAL A 75 9.07 -10.69 -10.28
C VAL A 75 9.08 -9.61 -11.35
N HIS A 76 10.00 -9.73 -12.32
CA HIS A 76 10.02 -8.87 -13.50
C HIS A 76 9.07 -9.40 -14.58
N ARG A 77 8.08 -8.58 -14.96
CA ARG A 77 7.08 -8.99 -15.95
C ARG A 77 6.59 -7.89 -16.86
N ASP A 78 6.18 -8.29 -18.06
CA ASP A 78 5.33 -7.49 -18.92
C ASP A 78 3.94 -7.36 -18.26
N GLY A 79 3.33 -6.18 -18.31
CA GLY A 79 2.02 -5.90 -17.71
C GLY A 79 2.06 -5.42 -16.26
N VAL A 80 3.25 -5.25 -15.68
CA VAL A 80 3.45 -4.54 -14.41
C VAL A 80 3.82 -3.10 -14.70
N ASP A 81 3.07 -2.15 -14.13
CA ASP A 81 3.30 -0.71 -14.30
C ASP A 81 4.43 -0.21 -13.39
N GLY A 82 4.62 -0.84 -12.22
CA GLY A 82 5.72 -0.49 -11.33
C GLY A 82 5.82 -1.36 -10.08
N TYR A 83 6.75 -0.96 -9.23
CA TYR A 83 7.05 -1.62 -7.97
C TYR A 83 6.97 -0.59 -6.85
N LEU A 84 6.23 -0.91 -5.79
CA LEU A 84 6.13 -0.17 -4.55
C LEU A 84 6.92 -0.95 -3.49
N VAL A 85 8.11 -0.44 -3.14
CA VAL A 85 9.09 -1.20 -2.36
C VAL A 85 9.12 -0.70 -0.91
N PRO A 86 8.68 -1.53 0.06
CA PRO A 86 8.62 -1.11 1.45
C PRO A 86 9.99 -0.82 2.06
N THR A 87 10.11 0.32 2.73
CA THR A 87 11.20 0.67 3.64
C THR A 87 10.59 0.93 5.01
N VAL A 88 10.75 0.01 5.95
CA VAL A 88 10.05 0.10 7.25
C VAL A 88 10.79 1.04 8.19
N LEU A 89 10.29 2.27 8.31
CA LEU A 89 10.97 3.37 9.03
C LEU A 89 11.13 3.11 10.52
N ASN A 90 10.14 2.47 11.14
CA ASN A 90 10.14 2.14 12.56
C ASN A 90 10.54 0.68 12.86
N ALA A 91 11.22 0.01 11.91
CA ALA A 91 11.74 -1.35 12.12
C ALA A 91 12.77 -1.41 13.25
N GLY A 92 12.69 -2.45 14.07
CA GLY A 92 13.71 -2.79 15.07
C GLY A 92 14.92 -3.48 14.46
N ASP A 93 14.73 -4.21 13.36
CA ASP A 93 15.83 -4.81 12.58
C ASP A 93 16.20 -3.91 11.39
N PRO A 94 17.44 -3.37 11.34
CA PRO A 94 17.91 -2.54 10.22
C PRO A 94 17.89 -3.23 8.86
N ALA A 95 17.75 -4.56 8.81
CA ALA A 95 17.59 -5.30 7.56
C ALA A 95 16.41 -4.77 6.74
N TRP A 96 15.33 -4.36 7.38
CA TRP A 96 14.11 -3.86 6.75
C TRP A 96 14.16 -2.38 6.37
N ILE A 97 15.23 -1.69 6.72
CA ILE A 97 15.47 -0.30 6.30
C ILE A 97 16.34 -0.26 5.05
N THR A 98 17.47 -0.99 5.03
CA THR A 98 18.40 -0.97 3.90
C THR A 98 19.05 -2.32 3.60
N GLY A 99 19.05 -3.26 4.54
CA GLY A 99 19.80 -4.52 4.43
C GLY A 99 19.31 -5.42 3.31
N ILE A 100 17.99 -5.65 3.24
CA ILE A 100 17.35 -6.48 2.22
C ILE A 100 17.43 -5.78 0.86
N HIS A 101 17.20 -4.47 0.81
CA HIS A 101 17.33 -3.66 -0.41
C HIS A 101 18.72 -3.78 -1.02
N LYS A 102 19.77 -3.70 -0.20
CA LYS A 102 21.15 -3.89 -0.65
C LYS A 102 21.37 -5.29 -1.26
N GLU A 103 20.79 -6.34 -0.68
CA GLU A 103 20.92 -7.69 -1.26
C GLU A 103 20.14 -7.81 -2.57
N TRP A 104 18.95 -7.21 -2.67
CA TRP A 104 18.21 -7.16 -3.92
C TRP A 104 19.02 -6.49 -5.03
N VAL A 105 19.49 -5.25 -4.81
CA VAL A 105 20.33 -4.52 -5.78
C VAL A 105 21.60 -5.28 -6.17
N ARG A 106 22.15 -6.09 -5.27
CA ARG A 106 23.33 -6.91 -5.54
C ARG A 106 23.05 -8.15 -6.38
N LEU A 107 21.85 -8.68 -6.30
CA LEU A 107 21.45 -9.97 -6.92
C LEU A 107 20.69 -9.80 -8.22
N ASP A 108 20.11 -8.64 -8.45
CA ASP A 108 19.19 -8.38 -9.53
C ASP A 108 19.78 -7.27 -10.45
N ASP A 109 20.18 -7.68 -11.65
CA ASP A 109 20.76 -6.79 -12.65
C ASP A 109 19.65 -6.16 -13.56
N ASP A 110 18.39 -6.62 -13.44
CA ASP A 110 17.28 -6.27 -14.32
C ASP A 110 16.32 -5.21 -13.70
N ILE A 111 16.72 -4.56 -12.59
CA ILE A 111 15.90 -3.54 -11.91
C ILE A 111 15.62 -2.36 -12.83
N ASP A 112 14.34 -2.13 -13.13
CA ASP A 112 13.91 -0.92 -13.83
C ASP A 112 13.66 0.23 -12.85
N TRP A 113 14.69 1.05 -12.63
CA TRP A 113 14.64 2.18 -11.72
C TRP A 113 13.63 3.27 -12.12
N SER A 114 13.17 3.29 -13.37
CA SER A 114 12.19 4.28 -13.83
C SER A 114 10.77 4.01 -13.34
N ARG A 115 10.51 2.80 -12.87
CA ARG A 115 9.21 2.36 -12.31
C ARG A 115 9.35 1.59 -10.99
N THR A 116 10.46 1.82 -10.28
CA THR A 116 10.69 1.28 -8.93
C THR A 116 10.65 2.44 -7.94
N PHE A 117 9.64 2.45 -7.09
CA PHE A 117 9.39 3.48 -6.10
C PHE A 117 9.50 2.90 -4.70
N THR A 118 9.94 3.71 -3.74
CA THR A 118 10.06 3.27 -2.36
C THR A 118 8.95 3.89 -1.51
N GLU A 119 8.41 3.09 -0.59
CA GLU A 119 7.41 3.50 0.37
C GLU A 119 8.00 3.53 1.78
N GLY A 120 7.90 4.66 2.43
CA GLY A 120 8.28 4.81 3.83
C GLY A 120 7.21 4.25 4.76
N TYR A 121 7.30 2.97 5.11
CA TYR A 121 6.34 2.28 5.96
C TYR A 121 6.47 2.68 7.42
N ILE A 122 5.34 3.01 8.06
CA ILE A 122 5.21 3.20 9.51
C ILE A 122 4.18 2.17 10.01
N VAL A 123 4.67 1.10 10.61
CA VAL A 123 3.85 -0.05 11.06
C VAL A 123 3.31 0.22 12.45
N LEU A 124 1.97 0.18 12.64
CA LEU A 124 1.34 0.55 13.90
C LEU A 124 0.58 -0.59 14.60
N ASN A 125 0.21 -1.67 13.88
CA ASN A 125 -0.40 -2.82 14.55
C ASN A 125 0.67 -3.83 15.00
N PRO A 126 0.95 -3.97 16.32
CA PRO A 126 1.98 -4.88 16.83
C PRO A 126 1.67 -6.36 16.59
N ASP A 127 0.40 -6.71 16.34
CA ASP A 127 -0.05 -8.07 16.10
C ASP A 127 -0.02 -8.46 14.61
N SER A 128 0.32 -7.52 13.73
CA SER A 128 0.43 -7.77 12.29
C SER A 128 1.66 -8.61 11.95
N ALA A 129 1.58 -9.38 10.87
CA ALA A 129 2.72 -10.17 10.40
C ALA A 129 3.93 -9.27 10.08
N VAL A 130 3.70 -8.12 9.45
CA VAL A 130 4.77 -7.18 9.11
C VAL A 130 5.47 -6.65 10.38
N ALA A 131 4.73 -6.33 11.45
CA ALA A 131 5.32 -5.88 12.71
C ALA A 131 6.21 -6.97 13.34
N VAL A 132 5.75 -8.22 13.32
CA VAL A 132 6.50 -9.35 13.86
C VAL A 132 7.79 -9.61 13.07
N TYR A 133 7.72 -9.59 11.73
CA TYR A 133 8.90 -9.82 10.87
C TYR A 133 9.93 -8.70 10.93
N THR A 134 9.47 -7.45 11.08
CA THR A 134 10.34 -6.28 11.06
C THR A 134 10.79 -5.83 12.45
N GLU A 135 10.27 -6.48 13.50
CA GLU A 135 10.45 -6.06 14.89
C GLU A 135 10.05 -4.58 15.10
N ALA A 136 9.01 -4.12 14.39
CA ALA A 136 8.64 -2.72 14.38
C ALA A 136 8.25 -2.21 15.76
N ASN A 137 8.70 -0.99 16.11
CA ASN A 137 8.24 -0.31 17.29
C ASN A 137 6.88 0.36 17.02
N CYS A 138 5.80 -0.37 17.32
CA CYS A 138 4.43 0.09 17.08
C CYS A 138 3.86 0.99 18.20
N ASP A 139 4.56 1.17 19.31
CA ASP A 139 4.14 2.06 20.41
C ASP A 139 4.48 3.52 20.10
N LEU A 140 3.76 4.07 19.12
CA LEU A 140 3.94 5.42 18.61
C LEU A 140 2.65 6.23 18.79
N GLY A 141 2.74 7.38 19.44
CA GLY A 141 1.67 8.38 19.43
C GLY A 141 1.76 9.28 18.17
N THR A 142 0.81 10.21 18.05
CA THR A 142 0.72 11.17 16.93
C THR A 142 2.05 11.88 16.63
N GLU A 143 2.74 12.40 17.66
CA GLU A 143 4.05 13.06 17.50
C GLU A 143 5.13 12.11 16.94
N GLY A 144 5.11 10.85 17.36
CA GLY A 144 6.08 9.86 16.89
C GLY A 144 5.86 9.48 15.44
N VAL A 145 4.61 9.31 15.03
CA VAL A 145 4.24 9.00 13.64
C VAL A 145 4.53 10.17 12.72
N ALA A 146 4.14 11.39 13.10
CA ALA A 146 4.46 12.61 12.38
C ALA A 146 5.97 12.79 12.18
N ALA A 147 6.77 12.54 13.21
CA ALA A 147 8.23 12.61 13.11
C ALA A 147 8.82 11.56 12.16
N TYR A 148 8.28 10.32 12.13
CA TYR A 148 8.70 9.32 11.15
C TYR A 148 8.29 9.69 9.72
N ALA A 149 7.11 10.26 9.53
CA ALA A 149 6.66 10.76 8.22
C ALA A 149 7.64 11.83 7.68
N GLU A 150 7.97 12.82 8.51
CA GLU A 150 8.95 13.87 8.16
C GLU A 150 10.36 13.31 7.91
N VAL A 151 10.82 12.32 8.67
CA VAL A 151 12.08 11.61 8.40
C VAL A 151 12.03 10.89 7.05
N GLY A 152 10.95 10.19 6.75
CA GLY A 152 10.74 9.52 5.46
C GLY A 152 10.90 10.50 4.30
N GLU A 153 10.10 11.56 4.31
CA GLU A 153 10.12 12.56 3.25
C GLU A 153 11.44 13.34 3.17
N ARG A 154 11.83 14.02 4.26
CA ARG A 154 12.91 15.02 4.21
C ARG A 154 14.31 14.44 4.32
N MET A 155 14.49 13.33 5.04
CA MET A 155 15.82 12.74 5.23
C MET A 155 16.11 11.59 4.28
N LEU A 156 15.08 10.78 3.93
CA LEU A 156 15.21 9.62 3.08
C LEU A 156 14.72 9.85 1.65
N GLY A 157 13.98 10.94 1.40
CA GLY A 157 13.49 11.29 0.07
C GLY A 157 12.37 10.38 -0.42
N GLN A 158 11.58 9.83 0.50
CA GLN A 158 10.41 9.02 0.16
C GLN A 158 9.35 9.90 -0.48
N GLU A 159 8.85 9.48 -1.65
CA GLU A 159 7.74 10.15 -2.33
C GLU A 159 6.38 9.63 -1.85
N ILE A 160 6.38 8.48 -1.16
CA ILE A 160 5.23 7.87 -0.51
C ILE A 160 5.59 7.59 0.95
N VAL A 161 4.71 7.99 1.86
CA VAL A 161 4.71 7.54 3.26
C VAL A 161 3.46 6.72 3.48
N TYR A 162 3.61 5.51 4.04
CA TYR A 162 2.52 4.58 4.22
C TYR A 162 2.32 4.24 5.70
N ILE A 163 1.14 4.58 6.24
CA ILE A 163 0.72 4.14 7.57
C ILE A 163 0.05 2.78 7.45
N GLU A 164 0.71 1.76 8.00
CA GLU A 164 0.35 0.36 7.91
C GLU A 164 -0.27 -0.13 9.22
N CYS A 165 -1.57 -0.47 9.17
CA CYS A 165 -2.38 -0.95 10.29
C CYS A 165 -3.06 -2.29 10.01
N SER A 166 -2.48 -3.17 9.17
CA SER A 166 -3.10 -4.46 8.79
C SER A 166 -3.73 -5.19 9.95
N GLY A 167 -4.99 -5.62 9.76
CA GLY A 167 -5.79 -6.33 10.75
C GLY A 167 -6.48 -5.47 11.79
N THR A 168 -6.30 -4.13 11.78
CA THR A 168 -7.01 -3.21 12.68
C THR A 168 -7.25 -1.86 12.02
N PHE A 169 -8.35 -1.19 12.41
CA PHE A 169 -8.60 0.19 11.99
C PHE A 169 -7.76 1.13 12.86
N GLY A 170 -6.95 1.97 12.22
CA GLY A 170 -6.07 2.91 12.90
C GLY A 170 -6.84 4.12 13.47
N ASP A 171 -6.11 4.95 14.21
CA ASP A 171 -6.63 6.22 14.74
C ASP A 171 -6.55 7.32 13.66
N PRO A 172 -7.67 7.92 13.21
CA PRO A 172 -7.66 9.00 12.23
C PRO A 172 -6.84 10.22 12.67
N GLU A 173 -6.73 10.49 13.98
CA GLU A 173 -5.91 11.60 14.49
C GLU A 173 -4.41 11.35 14.23
N VAL A 174 -3.97 10.10 14.24
CA VAL A 174 -2.59 9.71 13.90
C VAL A 174 -2.32 9.92 12.41
N VAL A 175 -3.28 9.55 11.56
CA VAL A 175 -3.17 9.75 10.10
C VAL A 175 -3.15 11.24 9.76
N ALA A 176 -4.03 12.03 10.38
CA ALA A 176 -4.04 13.49 10.24
C ALA A 176 -2.71 14.13 10.63
N ALA A 177 -2.11 13.69 11.76
CA ALA A 177 -0.83 14.21 12.20
C ALA A 177 0.33 13.89 11.26
N ALA A 178 0.29 12.72 10.59
CA ALA A 178 1.24 12.38 9.55
C ALA A 178 1.05 13.26 8.31
N ALA A 179 -0.20 13.47 7.87
CA ALA A 179 -0.53 14.35 6.75
C ALA A 179 -0.03 15.78 6.98
N ASP A 180 -0.28 16.33 8.17
CA ASP A 180 0.17 17.68 8.57
C ASP A 180 1.70 17.83 8.58
N ALA A 181 2.44 16.74 8.72
CA ALA A 181 3.91 16.75 8.77
C ALA A 181 4.57 16.64 7.38
N LEU A 182 3.83 16.23 6.36
CA LEU A 182 4.31 16.07 4.98
C LEU A 182 4.11 17.37 4.18
N GLU A 183 5.01 17.62 3.22
CA GLU A 183 4.90 18.75 2.28
C GLU A 183 4.59 18.28 0.85
N ASP A 184 5.36 17.35 0.34
CA ASP A 184 5.31 16.89 -1.06
C ASP A 184 5.05 15.38 -1.20
N ALA A 185 5.36 14.58 -0.16
CA ALA A 185 5.13 13.14 -0.19
C ALA A 185 3.64 12.82 -0.08
N THR A 186 3.21 11.79 -0.82
CA THR A 186 1.83 11.28 -0.78
C THR A 186 1.65 10.36 0.43
N LEU A 187 0.60 10.57 1.20
CA LEU A 187 0.27 9.73 2.35
C LEU A 187 -0.67 8.60 1.95
N PHE A 188 -0.19 7.37 2.05
CA PHE A 188 -1.00 6.16 1.94
C PHE A 188 -1.43 5.68 3.33
N TYR A 189 -2.61 5.11 3.42
CA TYR A 189 -3.12 4.45 4.62
C TYR A 189 -3.72 3.09 4.29
N GLY A 190 -3.35 2.03 5.01
CA GLY A 190 -3.96 0.72 4.94
C GLY A 190 -4.16 0.09 6.31
N GLY A 191 -5.30 -0.57 6.49
CA GLY A 191 -5.64 -1.31 7.70
C GLY A 191 -7.09 -1.12 8.14
N GLY A 192 -7.81 -2.22 8.30
CA GLY A 192 -9.15 -2.27 8.88
C GLY A 192 -10.25 -1.52 8.13
N ILE A 193 -10.01 -1.12 6.89
CA ILE A 193 -11.06 -0.54 6.02
C ILE A 193 -11.92 -1.69 5.51
N HIS A 194 -13.25 -1.61 5.76
CA HIS A 194 -14.17 -2.70 5.45
C HIS A 194 -15.53 -2.24 4.92
N ASP A 195 -15.79 -0.92 4.86
CA ASP A 195 -17.02 -0.34 4.35
C ASP A 195 -16.82 1.11 3.87
N TYR A 196 -17.89 1.70 3.34
CA TYR A 196 -17.91 3.09 2.91
C TYR A 196 -17.45 4.08 4.00
N ASP A 197 -17.97 3.94 5.23
CA ASP A 197 -17.74 4.90 6.30
C ASP A 197 -16.28 4.87 6.79
N SER A 198 -15.69 3.68 6.89
CA SER A 198 -14.28 3.51 7.26
C SER A 198 -13.33 4.06 6.18
N ALA A 199 -13.62 3.80 4.90
CA ALA A 199 -12.86 4.35 3.78
C ALA A 199 -12.97 5.88 3.73
N ASN A 200 -14.20 6.42 3.83
CA ASN A 200 -14.43 7.86 3.84
C ASN A 200 -13.72 8.56 5.01
N THR A 201 -13.73 7.96 6.20
CA THR A 201 -13.08 8.52 7.38
C THR A 201 -11.56 8.67 7.17
N MET A 202 -10.89 7.63 6.68
CA MET A 202 -9.44 7.67 6.49
C MET A 202 -9.02 8.53 5.28
N ALA A 203 -9.79 8.50 4.20
CA ALA A 203 -9.54 9.31 3.01
C ALA A 203 -9.71 10.82 3.22
N GLN A 204 -10.30 11.28 4.34
CA GLN A 204 -10.28 12.68 4.73
C GLN A 204 -8.89 13.16 5.19
N HIS A 205 -7.99 12.24 5.51
CA HIS A 205 -6.67 12.52 6.07
C HIS A 205 -5.53 11.97 5.21
N ALA A 206 -5.66 10.75 4.70
CA ALA A 206 -4.70 10.15 3.77
C ALA A 206 -5.00 10.58 2.33
N ASP A 207 -3.99 10.67 1.47
CA ASP A 207 -4.17 10.94 0.03
C ASP A 207 -4.79 9.73 -0.67
N THR A 208 -4.34 8.53 -0.31
CA THR A 208 -4.81 7.27 -0.89
C THR A 208 -5.10 6.26 0.22
N VAL A 209 -6.19 5.53 0.10
CA VAL A 209 -6.46 4.39 1.00
C VAL A 209 -6.20 3.07 0.30
N ILE A 210 -5.62 2.10 1.02
CA ILE A 210 -5.32 0.76 0.54
C ILE A 210 -6.22 -0.25 1.25
N VAL A 211 -6.96 -1.02 0.46
CA VAL A 211 -7.90 -2.05 0.95
C VAL A 211 -7.44 -3.41 0.46
N GLY A 212 -7.20 -4.34 1.38
CA GLY A 212 -6.63 -5.65 1.04
C GLY A 212 -7.58 -6.82 1.31
N ASP A 213 -7.74 -7.21 2.56
CA ASP A 213 -8.42 -8.47 2.94
C ASP A 213 -9.88 -8.56 2.45
N LEU A 214 -10.54 -7.42 2.31
CA LEU A 214 -11.96 -7.33 1.97
C LEU A 214 -12.35 -8.06 0.68
N VAL A 215 -11.52 -7.98 -0.36
CA VAL A 215 -11.78 -8.67 -1.64
C VAL A 215 -11.76 -10.20 -1.50
N HIS A 216 -11.02 -10.71 -0.51
CA HIS A 216 -10.91 -12.13 -0.22
C HIS A 216 -11.97 -12.63 0.76
N ASP A 217 -12.48 -11.75 1.63
CA ASP A 217 -13.38 -12.09 2.72
C ASP A 217 -14.86 -11.79 2.38
N GLU A 218 -15.14 -10.66 1.71
CA GLU A 218 -16.50 -10.18 1.45
C GLU A 218 -16.79 -9.92 -0.04
N GLY A 219 -15.72 -9.81 -0.85
CA GLY A 219 -15.80 -9.72 -2.31
C GLY A 219 -15.83 -8.30 -2.88
N VAL A 220 -15.99 -8.23 -4.21
CA VAL A 220 -15.83 -6.98 -4.99
C VAL A 220 -16.91 -5.95 -4.72
N ASP A 221 -18.14 -6.35 -4.39
CA ASP A 221 -19.22 -5.40 -4.06
C ASP A 221 -18.87 -4.60 -2.80
N ALA A 222 -18.31 -5.25 -1.78
CA ALA A 222 -17.85 -4.58 -0.56
C ALA A 222 -16.66 -3.64 -0.86
N VAL A 223 -15.73 -4.06 -1.73
CA VAL A 223 -14.63 -3.19 -2.19
C VAL A 223 -15.16 -1.96 -2.92
N ALA A 224 -16.18 -2.09 -3.78
CA ALA A 224 -16.78 -0.96 -4.49
C ALA A 224 -17.39 0.08 -3.53
N GLU A 225 -17.91 -0.33 -2.37
CA GLU A 225 -18.35 0.60 -1.33
C GLU A 225 -17.17 1.39 -0.73
N THR A 226 -16.03 0.76 -0.50
CA THR A 226 -14.83 1.47 -0.01
C THR A 226 -14.27 2.43 -1.04
N VAL A 227 -14.29 2.08 -2.33
CA VAL A 227 -13.95 2.98 -3.44
C VAL A 227 -14.83 4.22 -3.43
N ALA A 228 -16.15 4.03 -3.31
CA ALA A 228 -17.09 5.15 -3.25
C ALA A 228 -16.82 6.05 -2.03
N GLY A 229 -16.56 5.46 -0.86
CA GLY A 229 -16.23 6.19 0.35
C GLY A 229 -14.97 7.06 0.22
N ALA A 230 -13.91 6.51 -0.38
CA ALA A 230 -12.65 7.22 -0.62
C ALA A 230 -12.85 8.40 -1.58
N LYS A 231 -13.49 8.16 -2.73
CA LYS A 231 -13.72 9.19 -3.76
C LYS A 231 -14.64 10.32 -3.28
N ASP A 232 -15.68 9.99 -2.50
CA ASP A 232 -16.58 11.01 -1.96
C ASP A 232 -15.89 11.89 -0.90
N ALA A 233 -14.97 11.35 -0.10
CA ALA A 233 -14.16 12.14 0.84
C ALA A 233 -13.33 13.20 0.11
N LYS A 234 -12.69 12.83 -1.00
CA LYS A 234 -11.87 13.73 -1.83
C LYS A 234 -12.71 14.81 -2.52
N ALA A 235 -13.87 14.42 -3.06
CA ALA A 235 -14.79 15.36 -3.70
C ALA A 235 -15.36 16.40 -2.72
N ALA A 236 -15.42 16.09 -1.43
CA ALA A 236 -15.93 16.98 -0.40
C ALA A 236 -14.85 17.97 0.12
N THR A 237 -13.57 17.69 -0.09
CA THR A 237 -12.46 18.55 0.33
C THR A 237 -12.33 19.71 -0.67
N PRO A 238 -12.50 21.00 -0.27
CA PRO A 238 -12.31 22.12 -1.18
C PRO A 238 -10.87 22.11 -1.69
N THR A 239 -10.69 22.13 -3.01
CA THR A 239 -9.39 22.47 -3.60
C THR A 239 -9.08 23.92 -3.27
N ASP A 240 -8.07 24.16 -2.45
CA ASP A 240 -7.52 25.51 -2.28
C ASP A 240 -6.89 25.94 -3.61
N ASP A 241 -7.60 26.83 -4.35
CA ASP A 241 -7.11 27.52 -5.55
C ASP A 241 -6.06 28.59 -5.21
#